data_38b477e78d48b1fb54bac7f279b6fe68
#
_entry.id   38b477e78d48b1fb54bac7f279b6fe68
#
_cell.length_a   1.000
_cell.length_b   1.000
_cell.length_c   1.000
_cell.angle_alpha   90.00
_cell.angle_beta   90.00
_cell.angle_gamma   90.00
#
_symmetry.space_group_name_H-M   'P 1'
#
loop_
_entity.id
_entity.type
_entity.pdbx_description
1 polymer ?
#
loop_
_entity_poly.entity_id
_entity_poly.type
_entity_poly.pdbx_seq_one_letter_code
_entity_poly.pdbx_strand_id
1 'polypeptide(L)'
;PVGESAEDVAERNGLEVQAAILSYPYDFYEGAVEGFESVTNPLWLAKGVMGRGVFGDRFNILEHSEMYRAVSPIDNITHSTVRDFPPQLLIVGSEDPLVTPASVKAYHSALQSAGHSTRYWEYAGQSHAFLDSGSNAVLGSSFDADAPPALDVMIAFLDEVFYP
;
A
#
# COMPACT_ATOMS: atom_id res chain seq x y z
N PRO A 1 5.39 21.08 -13.09
CA PRO A 1 4.08 20.85 -12.53
C PRO A 1 4.10 19.47 -11.90
N VAL A 2 3.82 19.41 -10.62
CA VAL A 2 3.47 18.18 -9.93
C VAL A 2 2.22 17.72 -10.64
N GLY A 3 2.19 16.49 -11.16
CA GLY A 3 1.03 15.97 -11.88
C GLY A 3 -0.19 16.03 -10.96
N GLU A 4 -1.37 16.37 -11.51
CA GLU A 4 -2.62 16.31 -10.76
C GLU A 4 -2.77 14.92 -10.17
N SER A 5 -3.22 14.84 -8.93
CA SER A 5 -3.58 13.57 -8.31
C SER A 5 -4.81 12.96 -9.02
N ALA A 6 -5.00 11.67 -8.89
CA ALA A 6 -6.20 11.02 -9.42
C ALA A 6 -7.48 11.63 -8.81
N GLU A 7 -7.40 12.10 -7.56
CA GLU A 7 -8.49 12.80 -6.88
C GLU A 7 -8.79 14.17 -7.50
N ASP A 8 -7.76 14.98 -7.79
CA ASP A 8 -7.96 16.30 -8.42
C ASP A 8 -8.63 16.13 -9.79
N VAL A 9 -8.26 15.08 -10.53
CA VAL A 9 -8.89 14.73 -11.82
C VAL A 9 -10.34 14.28 -11.63
N ALA A 10 -10.61 13.46 -10.62
CA ALA A 10 -11.95 12.97 -10.32
C ALA A 10 -12.86 14.13 -9.88
N GLU A 11 -12.41 14.95 -8.95
CA GLU A 11 -13.16 16.10 -8.44
C GLU A 11 -13.49 17.10 -9.56
N ARG A 12 -12.52 17.43 -10.40
CA ARG A 12 -12.71 18.29 -11.57
C ARG A 12 -13.75 17.74 -12.56
N ASN A 13 -13.88 16.43 -12.67
CA ASN A 13 -14.85 15.78 -13.55
C ASN A 13 -16.15 15.40 -12.84
N GLY A 14 -16.36 15.81 -11.58
CA GLY A 14 -17.54 15.47 -10.79
C GLY A 14 -17.65 14.00 -10.44
N LEU A 15 -16.51 13.31 -10.36
CA LEU A 15 -16.42 11.90 -9.96
C LEU A 15 -15.99 11.84 -8.49
N GLU A 16 -16.62 10.98 -7.72
CA GLU A 16 -16.26 10.71 -6.33
C GLU A 16 -15.76 9.27 -6.20
N VAL A 17 -14.64 9.09 -5.53
CA VAL A 17 -14.17 7.75 -5.14
C VAL A 17 -14.95 7.31 -3.91
N GLN A 18 -15.74 6.27 -4.04
CA GLN A 18 -16.66 5.81 -2.98
C GLN A 18 -16.04 4.74 -2.07
N ALA A 19 -15.02 4.04 -2.55
CA ALA A 19 -14.27 3.04 -1.79
C ALA A 19 -12.86 2.87 -2.37
N ALA A 20 -11.90 2.48 -1.55
CA ALA A 20 -10.56 2.12 -1.98
C ALA A 20 -10.16 0.75 -1.43
N ILE A 21 -9.64 -0.13 -2.28
CA ILE A 21 -9.08 -1.42 -1.88
C ILE A 21 -7.59 -1.38 -2.20
N LEU A 22 -6.77 -1.45 -1.17
CA LEU A 22 -5.32 -1.34 -1.25
C LEU A 22 -4.70 -2.71 -0.95
N SER A 23 -4.23 -3.38 -1.99
CA SER A 23 -3.50 -4.64 -1.87
C SER A 23 -2.02 -4.34 -1.72
N TYR A 24 -1.41 -4.84 -0.65
CA TYR A 24 0.00 -4.61 -0.31
C TYR A 24 0.35 -3.11 -0.29
N PRO A 25 -0.40 -2.26 0.46
CA PRO A 25 -0.18 -0.82 0.45
C PRO A 25 1.21 -0.50 0.96
N TYR A 26 2.03 0.05 0.08
CA TYR A 26 3.42 0.34 0.34
C TYR A 26 3.60 1.76 0.87
N ASP A 27 4.26 1.90 2.01
CA ASP A 27 4.73 3.19 2.50
C ASP A 27 6.18 3.40 2.09
N PHE A 28 6.44 4.48 1.35
CA PHE A 28 7.74 4.71 0.75
C PHE A 28 8.85 4.98 1.76
N TYR A 29 8.55 5.66 2.85
CA TYR A 29 9.54 5.93 3.88
C TYR A 29 9.74 4.73 4.79
N GLU A 30 8.69 4.19 5.37
CA GLU A 30 8.76 3.02 6.26
C GLU A 30 9.30 1.79 5.52
N GLY A 31 8.85 1.54 4.31
CA GLY A 31 9.38 0.47 3.47
C GLY A 31 10.86 0.64 3.17
N ALA A 32 11.34 1.87 2.96
CA ALA A 32 12.75 2.15 2.76
C ALA A 32 13.58 1.93 4.04
N VAL A 33 13.05 2.34 5.19
CA VAL A 33 13.71 2.16 6.50
C VAL A 33 13.71 0.69 6.92
N GLU A 34 12.60 -0.03 6.74
CA GLU A 34 12.47 -1.44 7.12
C GLU A 34 13.17 -2.39 6.16
N GLY A 35 13.54 -1.93 4.97
CA GLY A 35 14.43 -2.71 4.14
C GLY A 35 13.99 -3.01 2.71
N PHE A 36 12.75 -2.73 2.28
CA PHE A 36 12.39 -2.98 0.88
C PHE A 36 13.14 -2.06 -0.08
N GLU A 37 13.15 -0.77 0.22
CA GLU A 37 13.91 0.25 -0.52
C GLU A 37 15.33 0.44 0.03
N SER A 38 15.70 -0.29 1.08
CA SER A 38 17.01 -0.19 1.69
C SER A 38 18.10 -0.65 0.73
N VAL A 39 19.20 0.06 0.72
CA VAL A 39 20.44 -0.32 0.02
C VAL A 39 20.96 -1.71 0.41
N THR A 40 20.51 -2.24 1.54
CA THR A 40 20.89 -3.57 2.04
C THR A 40 19.90 -4.66 1.69
N ASN A 41 18.77 -4.34 1.05
CA ASN A 41 17.76 -5.34 0.71
C ASN A 41 18.32 -6.35 -0.30
N PRO A 42 18.33 -7.67 0.00
CA PRO A 42 18.90 -8.69 -0.87
C PRO A 42 18.26 -8.75 -2.26
N LEU A 43 16.97 -8.41 -2.39
CA LEU A 43 16.28 -8.39 -3.67
C LEU A 43 16.87 -7.34 -4.61
N TRP A 44 17.10 -6.13 -4.10
CA TRP A 44 17.69 -5.04 -4.87
C TRP A 44 19.16 -5.28 -5.13
N LEU A 45 19.90 -5.81 -4.17
CA LEU A 45 21.30 -6.21 -4.34
C LEU A 45 21.44 -7.26 -5.45
N ALA A 46 20.60 -8.28 -5.46
CA ALA A 46 20.62 -9.34 -6.47
C ALA A 46 20.30 -8.82 -7.89
N LYS A 47 19.50 -7.75 -8.00
CA LYS A 47 19.14 -7.10 -9.28
C LYS A 47 20.13 -6.00 -9.69
N GLY A 48 21.18 -5.76 -8.92
CA GLY A 48 22.15 -4.69 -9.19
C GLY A 48 21.58 -3.28 -9.04
N VAL A 49 20.50 -3.11 -8.28
CA VAL A 49 19.79 -1.83 -8.10
C VAL A 49 20.18 -1.18 -6.77
N MET A 50 21.44 -1.28 -6.40
CA MET A 50 21.94 -0.72 -5.15
C MET A 50 21.71 0.79 -5.05
N GLY A 51 21.13 1.22 -3.93
CA GLY A 51 20.98 2.63 -3.59
C GLY A 51 19.96 3.39 -4.43
N ARG A 52 19.15 2.69 -5.18
CA ARG A 52 18.22 3.32 -6.11
C ARG A 52 16.83 3.51 -5.54
N GLY A 53 16.42 3.55 -4.47
CA GLY A 53 15.04 3.75 -4.01
C GLY A 53 14.03 4.14 -5.10
N VAL A 54 12.84 4.45 -4.74
CA VAL A 54 11.75 4.86 -5.66
C VAL A 54 12.17 6.01 -6.59
N PHE A 55 13.03 6.89 -6.12
CA PHE A 55 13.50 8.06 -6.88
C PHE A 55 14.80 7.82 -7.67
N GLY A 56 15.27 6.57 -7.76
CA GLY A 56 16.49 6.22 -8.47
C GLY A 56 17.75 6.75 -7.80
N ASP A 57 18.79 7.00 -8.61
CA ASP A 57 20.11 7.43 -8.12
C ASP A 57 20.14 8.86 -7.55
N ARG A 58 19.09 9.65 -7.77
CA ARG A 58 19.08 11.06 -7.41
C ARG A 58 18.80 11.31 -5.93
N PHE A 59 17.97 10.48 -5.33
CA PHE A 59 17.47 10.68 -3.97
C PHE A 59 17.52 9.35 -3.22
N ASN A 60 18.60 9.10 -2.52
CA ASN A 60 18.65 7.96 -1.60
C ASN A 60 18.02 8.34 -0.26
N ILE A 61 17.47 7.35 0.44
CA ILE A 61 16.72 7.55 1.69
C ILE A 61 17.56 8.18 2.80
N LEU A 62 18.88 7.92 2.83
CA LEU A 62 19.75 8.40 3.90
C LEU A 62 20.02 9.90 3.82
N GLU A 63 20.04 10.44 2.60
CA GLU A 63 20.37 11.85 2.34
C GLU A 63 19.13 12.70 2.06
N HIS A 64 18.04 12.07 1.61
CA HIS A 64 16.84 12.77 1.13
C HIS A 64 15.55 12.18 1.73
N SER A 65 15.55 11.92 3.03
CA SER A 65 14.40 11.31 3.71
C SER A 65 13.10 12.12 3.55
N GLU A 66 13.21 13.43 3.44
CA GLU A 66 12.08 14.34 3.23
C GLU A 66 11.36 14.09 1.90
N MET A 67 12.09 13.67 0.86
CA MET A 67 11.48 13.34 -0.44
C MET A 67 10.62 12.07 -0.35
N TYR A 68 11.08 11.09 0.44
CA TYR A 68 10.32 9.87 0.68
C TYR A 68 9.08 10.14 1.53
N ARG A 69 9.22 10.94 2.59
CA ARG A 69 8.08 11.36 3.43
C ARG A 69 7.04 12.15 2.66
N ALA A 70 7.46 13.00 1.75
CA ALA A 70 6.55 13.81 0.93
C ALA A 70 5.62 12.97 0.04
N VAL A 71 5.98 11.72 -0.26
CA VAL A 71 5.17 10.79 -1.06
C VAL A 71 4.67 9.58 -0.27
N SER A 72 5.06 9.44 1.00
CA SER A 72 4.63 8.34 1.86
C SER A 72 3.18 8.55 2.31
N PRO A 73 2.29 7.59 2.07
CA PRO A 73 0.88 7.72 2.44
C PRO A 73 0.68 8.06 3.93
N ILE A 74 1.43 7.42 4.83
CA ILE A 74 1.27 7.63 6.28
C ILE A 74 1.61 9.06 6.72
N ASP A 75 2.59 9.70 6.10
CA ASP A 75 3.00 11.06 6.42
C ASP A 75 2.05 12.14 5.83
N ASN A 76 1.15 11.72 4.93
CA ASN A 76 0.22 12.61 4.23
C ASN A 76 -1.26 12.41 4.64
N ILE A 77 -1.51 11.70 5.72
CA ILE A 77 -2.86 11.55 6.26
C ILE A 77 -3.31 12.87 6.88
N THR A 78 -4.41 13.43 6.37
CA THR A 78 -5.09 14.55 7.00
C THR A 78 -6.22 14.06 7.90
N HIS A 79 -6.59 14.83 8.93
CA HIS A 79 -7.72 14.47 9.78
C HIS A 79 -9.04 14.52 8.99
N SER A 80 -9.96 13.57 9.24
CA SER A 80 -11.22 13.42 8.50
C SER A 80 -12.12 14.66 8.53
N THR A 81 -12.00 15.50 9.57
CA THR A 81 -12.72 16.79 9.65
C THR A 81 -12.18 17.84 8.69
N VAL A 82 -10.98 17.66 8.13
CA VAL A 82 -10.37 18.54 7.11
C VAL A 82 -10.65 18.00 5.73
N ARG A 83 -10.43 16.70 5.54
CA ARG A 83 -10.70 15.97 4.31
C ARG A 83 -11.06 14.54 4.67
N ASP A 84 -12.26 14.12 4.34
CA ASP A 84 -12.69 12.74 4.55
C ASP A 84 -12.24 11.88 3.36
N PHE A 85 -11.55 10.80 3.66
CA PHE A 85 -11.17 9.82 2.65
C PHE A 85 -12.30 8.81 2.44
N PRO A 86 -12.42 8.23 1.25
CA PRO A 86 -13.34 7.12 1.06
C PRO A 86 -12.99 5.96 2.00
N PRO A 87 -13.96 5.12 2.39
CA PRO A 87 -13.67 3.90 3.14
C PRO A 87 -12.59 3.07 2.47
N GLN A 88 -11.62 2.59 3.24
CA GLN A 88 -10.46 1.86 2.73
C GLN A 88 -10.39 0.45 3.28
N LEU A 89 -10.13 -0.53 2.41
CA LEU A 89 -9.74 -1.88 2.80
C LEU A 89 -8.25 -2.07 2.51
N LEU A 90 -7.48 -2.42 3.54
CA LEU A 90 -6.05 -2.69 3.47
C LEU A 90 -5.82 -4.20 3.56
N ILE A 91 -5.15 -4.77 2.56
CA ILE A 91 -4.91 -6.22 2.45
C ILE A 91 -3.42 -6.50 2.39
N VAL A 92 -2.95 -7.45 3.19
CA VAL A 92 -1.55 -7.89 3.18
C VAL A 92 -1.43 -9.37 3.55
N GLY A 93 -0.43 -10.07 3.03
CA GLY A 93 -0.10 -11.42 3.47
C GLY A 93 0.66 -11.42 4.80
N SER A 94 0.36 -12.36 5.69
CA SER A 94 1.03 -12.43 7.00
C SER A 94 2.54 -12.76 6.90
N GLU A 95 2.96 -13.34 5.80
CA GLU A 95 4.35 -13.70 5.49
C GLU A 95 4.95 -12.84 4.37
N ASP A 96 4.37 -11.67 4.11
CA ASP A 96 4.85 -10.76 3.08
C ASP A 96 6.22 -10.16 3.48
N PRO A 97 7.30 -10.50 2.75
CA PRO A 97 8.63 -10.00 3.06
C PRO A 97 8.93 -8.64 2.43
N LEU A 98 8.05 -8.14 1.58
CA LEU A 98 8.24 -6.91 0.80
C LEU A 98 7.43 -5.75 1.37
N VAL A 99 6.17 -6.03 1.69
CA VAL A 99 5.28 -5.10 2.38
C VAL A 99 4.88 -5.74 3.69
N THR A 100 5.54 -5.35 4.77
CA THR A 100 5.37 -6.03 6.05
C THR A 100 3.98 -5.79 6.64
N PRO A 101 3.35 -6.80 7.27
CA PRO A 101 2.10 -6.58 8.03
C PRO A 101 2.22 -5.45 9.06
N ALA A 102 3.40 -5.24 9.63
CA ALA A 102 3.67 -4.19 10.60
C ALA A 102 3.49 -2.79 9.99
N SER A 103 4.04 -2.54 8.79
CA SER A 103 3.89 -1.26 8.09
C SER A 103 2.45 -0.97 7.70
N VAL A 104 1.72 -2.00 7.21
CA VAL A 104 0.29 -1.84 6.86
C VAL A 104 -0.58 -1.61 8.10
N LYS A 105 -0.28 -2.26 9.23
CA LYS A 105 -0.94 -2.00 10.52
C LYS A 105 -0.67 -0.57 11.02
N ALA A 106 0.54 -0.06 10.84
CA ALA A 106 0.88 1.31 11.20
C ALA A 106 0.05 2.31 10.38
N TYR A 107 -0.04 2.11 9.07
CA TYR A 107 -0.88 2.93 8.19
C TYR A 107 -2.37 2.85 8.56
N HIS A 108 -2.90 1.64 8.79
CA HIS A 108 -4.27 1.43 9.28
C HIS A 108 -4.54 2.20 10.57
N SER A 109 -3.64 2.08 11.55
CA SER A 109 -3.77 2.76 12.84
C SER A 109 -3.72 4.29 12.70
N ALA A 110 -2.90 4.80 11.80
CA ALA A 110 -2.81 6.23 11.50
C ALA A 110 -4.11 6.76 10.87
N LEU A 111 -4.69 6.03 9.91
CA LEU A 111 -6.00 6.36 9.33
C LEU A 111 -7.11 6.38 10.38
N GLN A 112 -7.19 5.36 11.25
CA GLN A 112 -8.16 5.31 12.33
C GLN A 112 -8.00 6.49 13.31
N SER A 113 -6.75 6.81 13.67
CA SER A 113 -6.44 7.94 14.56
C SER A 113 -6.82 9.29 13.96
N ALA A 114 -6.77 9.40 12.64
CA ALA A 114 -7.21 10.56 11.89
C ALA A 114 -8.74 10.59 11.65
N GLY A 115 -9.48 9.57 12.09
CA GLY A 115 -10.94 9.50 12.02
C GLY A 115 -11.48 8.95 10.69
N HIS A 116 -10.65 8.32 9.87
CA HIS A 116 -11.10 7.72 8.60
C HIS A 116 -11.67 6.33 8.77
N SER A 117 -12.65 5.98 7.92
CA SER A 117 -13.20 4.63 7.84
C SER A 117 -12.18 3.70 7.16
N THR A 118 -11.69 2.72 7.90
CA THR A 118 -10.69 1.79 7.37
C THR A 118 -10.84 0.39 7.97
N ARG A 119 -10.61 -0.63 7.13
CA ARG A 119 -10.56 -2.04 7.50
C ARG A 119 -9.19 -2.61 7.16
N TYR A 120 -8.66 -3.45 8.03
CA TYR A 120 -7.43 -4.21 7.81
C TYR A 120 -7.74 -5.70 7.72
N TRP A 121 -7.17 -6.37 6.74
CA TRP A 121 -7.24 -7.82 6.62
C TRP A 121 -5.85 -8.40 6.33
N GLU A 122 -5.41 -9.29 7.20
CA GLU A 122 -4.15 -10.02 7.08
C GLU A 122 -4.43 -11.45 6.64
N TYR A 123 -3.90 -11.82 5.49
CA TYR A 123 -4.10 -13.14 4.95
C TYR A 123 -3.07 -14.11 5.53
N ALA A 124 -3.54 -15.00 6.43
CA ALA A 124 -2.67 -15.94 7.14
C ALA A 124 -1.95 -16.89 6.18
N GLY A 125 -0.63 -17.01 6.34
CA GLY A 125 0.23 -17.91 5.56
C GLY A 125 0.56 -17.43 4.15
N GLN A 126 0.05 -16.27 3.74
CA GLN A 126 0.32 -15.74 2.40
C GLN A 126 1.52 -14.78 2.38
N SER A 127 2.30 -14.89 1.32
CA SER A 127 3.39 -14.01 0.97
C SER A 127 2.89 -12.82 0.13
N HIS A 128 3.80 -12.10 -0.52
CA HIS A 128 3.48 -11.03 -1.47
C HIS A 128 2.84 -11.57 -2.75
N ALA A 129 2.09 -10.73 -3.47
CA ALA A 129 1.62 -10.96 -4.84
C ALA A 129 0.58 -12.10 -5.02
N PHE A 130 -0.19 -12.46 -3.98
CA PHE A 130 -1.24 -13.49 -4.11
C PHE A 130 -2.45 -13.04 -4.95
N LEU A 131 -2.53 -11.76 -5.33
CA LEU A 131 -3.52 -11.20 -6.27
C LEU A 131 -2.94 -10.94 -7.66
N ASP A 132 -1.67 -11.22 -7.88
CA ASP A 132 -1.05 -11.04 -9.19
C ASP A 132 -1.50 -12.15 -10.14
N SER A 133 -1.76 -11.79 -11.40
CA SER A 133 -2.20 -12.75 -12.41
C SER A 133 -1.18 -13.86 -12.66
N GLY A 134 -1.65 -15.09 -12.75
CA GLY A 134 -0.83 -16.26 -13.02
C GLY A 134 -0.17 -16.84 -11.76
N SER A 135 1.08 -17.26 -11.84
CA SER A 135 1.84 -17.82 -10.74
C SER A 135 3.21 -17.16 -10.59
N ASN A 136 3.62 -16.93 -9.35
CA ASN A 136 4.94 -16.38 -9.00
C ASN A 136 5.76 -17.45 -8.27
N ALA A 137 6.63 -18.15 -9.00
CA ALA A 137 7.45 -19.21 -8.44
C ALA A 137 8.47 -18.74 -7.38
N VAL A 138 8.83 -17.44 -7.38
CA VAL A 138 9.78 -16.87 -6.41
C VAL A 138 9.09 -16.61 -5.07
N LEU A 139 7.86 -16.12 -5.11
CA LEU A 139 7.06 -15.81 -3.92
C LEU A 139 6.12 -16.95 -3.54
N GLY A 140 6.03 -18.00 -4.36
CA GLY A 140 5.21 -19.17 -4.09
C GLY A 140 3.70 -18.93 -4.22
N SER A 141 3.27 -17.81 -4.85
CA SER A 141 1.86 -17.44 -4.99
C SER A 141 1.28 -17.82 -6.34
N SER A 142 -0.02 -18.08 -6.36
CA SER A 142 -0.80 -18.35 -7.57
C SER A 142 -2.19 -17.71 -7.44
N PHE A 143 -2.57 -16.92 -8.43
CA PHE A 143 -3.88 -16.25 -8.41
C PHE A 143 -5.04 -17.24 -8.24
N ASP A 144 -5.03 -18.34 -9.00
CA ASP A 144 -6.13 -19.31 -8.99
C ASP A 144 -6.28 -20.02 -7.61
N ALA A 145 -5.17 -20.21 -6.91
CA ALA A 145 -5.18 -20.88 -5.61
C ALA A 145 -5.36 -19.89 -4.43
N ASP A 146 -4.75 -18.73 -4.52
CA ASP A 146 -4.58 -17.84 -3.37
C ASP A 146 -5.49 -16.62 -3.39
N ALA A 147 -5.95 -16.16 -4.56
CA ALA A 147 -6.79 -14.97 -4.64
C ALA A 147 -8.23 -15.13 -4.12
N PRO A 148 -8.93 -16.30 -4.25
CA PRO A 148 -10.35 -16.38 -3.92
C PRO A 148 -10.73 -15.85 -2.52
N PRO A 149 -10.04 -16.20 -1.41
CA PRO A 149 -10.38 -15.66 -0.10
C PRO A 149 -10.24 -14.14 -0.01
N ALA A 150 -9.25 -13.55 -0.70
CA ALA A 150 -9.07 -12.11 -0.73
C ALA A 150 -10.19 -11.42 -1.54
N LEU A 151 -10.60 -12.03 -2.66
CA LEU A 151 -11.73 -11.54 -3.46
C LEU A 151 -13.04 -11.56 -2.67
N ASP A 152 -13.28 -12.61 -1.88
CA ASP A 152 -14.46 -12.68 -1.00
C ASP A 152 -14.47 -11.54 0.03
N VAL A 153 -13.32 -11.22 0.62
CA VAL A 153 -13.18 -10.08 1.56
C VAL A 153 -13.40 -8.75 0.86
N MET A 154 -12.90 -8.58 -0.36
CA MET A 154 -13.12 -7.38 -1.16
C MET A 154 -14.60 -7.20 -1.50
N ILE A 155 -15.28 -8.26 -1.93
CA ILE A 155 -16.73 -8.24 -2.23
C ILE A 155 -17.51 -7.86 -0.98
N ALA A 156 -17.25 -8.52 0.16
CA ALA A 156 -17.93 -8.21 1.41
C ALA A 156 -17.72 -6.76 1.86
N PHE A 157 -16.51 -6.20 1.66
CA PHE A 157 -16.24 -4.80 1.94
C PHE A 157 -17.04 -3.87 1.02
N LEU A 158 -17.09 -4.14 -0.27
CA LEU A 158 -17.85 -3.34 -1.22
C LEU A 158 -19.35 -3.42 -0.96
N ASP A 159 -19.86 -4.61 -0.60
CA ASP A 159 -21.28 -4.78 -0.24
C ASP A 159 -21.64 -3.91 0.98
N GLU A 160 -20.80 -3.85 2.00
CA GLU A 160 -21.03 -2.98 3.16
C GLU A 160 -21.01 -1.48 2.82
N VAL A 161 -20.16 -1.07 1.87
CA VAL A 161 -20.08 0.34 1.46
C VAL A 161 -21.25 0.74 0.58
N PHE A 162 -21.66 -0.12 -0.36
CA PHE A 162 -22.66 0.23 -1.37
C PHE A 162 -24.09 -0.17 -1.00
N TYR A 163 -24.25 -1.10 -0.05
CA TYR A 163 -25.55 -1.62 0.39
C TYR A 163 -25.65 -1.69 1.92
N PRO A 164 -25.46 -0.54 2.64
CA PRO A 164 -25.41 -0.46 4.09
C PRO A 164 -26.76 -0.81 4.78
#